data_b433c268547475ddead9bb99fdd79d85
#
_entry.id   b433c268547475ddead9bb99fdd79d85
#
_cell.length_a   1.000
_cell.length_b   1.000
_cell.length_c   1.000
_cell.angle_alpha   90.00
_cell.angle_beta   90.00
_cell.angle_gamma   90.00
#
_symmetry.space_group_name_H-M   'P 1'
#
loop_
_entity.id
_entity.type
_entity.pdbx_description
1 polymer ?
#
loop_
_entity_poly.entity_id
_entity_poly.type
_entity_poly.pdbx_seq_one_letter_code
_entity_poly.pdbx_strand_id
1 'polypeptide(L)'
;LTHNGAPREVIATLNTNNVLLASMPTSARLYHALCENGECPLTLREGRRFVEANYKNEIRAITESPYIHGEKKALEFKDVYFRYERELPDVLKGLCFTVYENEIFCILGGNGSGKTTALSCASGTRRIYSGQIKVFDKKLKEYTGQTLYQNCLTLLPQDVQSVFLCNTVREELVDAKADVAALPFDLSHLLDRHPYDLSGGEQQLVALAKVLATKPRLLLMDEPTKGLDAEKKQIFIDV
;
A
#
# COMPACT_ATOMS: atom_id res chain seq x y z
N LEU A 1 -15.30 -10.09 -25.47
CA LEU A 1 -13.98 -10.73 -25.58
C LEU A 1 -13.12 -9.87 -26.52
N THR A 2 -12.12 -9.18 -25.98
CA THR A 2 -11.25 -8.30 -26.76
C THR A 2 -10.07 -9.05 -27.37
N HIS A 3 -9.67 -10.17 -26.78
CA HIS A 3 -8.57 -11.01 -27.23
C HIS A 3 -8.94 -12.49 -27.10
N ASN A 4 -8.58 -13.30 -28.10
CA ASN A 4 -8.79 -14.74 -28.13
C ASN A 4 -7.60 -15.42 -28.81
N GLY A 5 -7.05 -16.47 -28.20
CA GLY A 5 -5.90 -17.22 -28.72
C GLY A 5 -5.09 -17.85 -27.61
N ALA A 6 -3.97 -18.46 -27.99
CA ALA A 6 -3.02 -18.97 -27.00
C ALA A 6 -2.44 -17.83 -26.14
N PRO A 7 -2.28 -18.00 -24.84
CA PRO A 7 -1.84 -16.91 -23.94
C PRO A 7 -0.57 -16.20 -24.44
N ARG A 8 0.41 -16.93 -24.95
CA ARG A 8 1.68 -16.38 -25.45
C ARG A 8 1.46 -15.47 -26.67
N GLU A 9 0.62 -15.88 -27.60
CA GLU A 9 0.29 -15.11 -28.80
C GLU A 9 -0.46 -13.85 -28.46
N VAL A 10 -1.49 -13.98 -27.61
CA VAL A 10 -2.29 -12.84 -27.16
C VAL A 10 -1.42 -11.82 -26.43
N ILE A 11 -0.59 -12.27 -25.48
CA ILE A 11 0.27 -11.37 -24.71
C ILE A 11 1.30 -10.71 -25.64
N ALA A 12 1.89 -11.41 -26.57
CA ALA A 12 2.86 -10.86 -27.51
C ALA A 12 2.26 -9.77 -28.43
N THR A 13 0.93 -9.77 -28.67
CA THR A 13 0.25 -8.75 -29.47
C THR A 13 -0.21 -7.51 -28.68
N LEU A 14 -0.10 -7.51 -27.35
CA LEU A 14 -0.44 -6.34 -26.55
C LEU A 14 0.53 -5.18 -26.87
N ASN A 15 0.01 -3.98 -27.03
CA ASN A 15 0.87 -2.81 -27.15
C ASN A 15 1.31 -2.33 -25.75
N THR A 16 2.37 -1.53 -25.70
CA THR A 16 2.97 -1.03 -24.45
C THR A 16 2.02 -0.17 -23.62
N ASN A 17 1.01 0.42 -24.24
CA ASN A 17 0.00 1.25 -23.57
C ASN A 17 -1.24 0.45 -23.13
N ASN A 18 -1.25 -0.87 -23.31
CA ASN A 18 -2.39 -1.68 -22.93
C ASN A 18 -2.41 -1.91 -21.41
N VAL A 19 -3.51 -1.53 -20.76
CA VAL A 19 -3.73 -1.70 -19.30
C VAL A 19 -3.51 -3.15 -18.86
N LEU A 20 -3.89 -4.14 -19.71
CA LEU A 20 -3.67 -5.54 -19.42
C LEU A 20 -2.19 -5.91 -19.27
N LEU A 21 -1.29 -5.20 -19.96
CA LEU A 21 0.14 -5.48 -19.85
C LEU A 21 0.67 -5.26 -18.42
N ALA A 22 0.14 -4.29 -17.69
CA ALA A 22 0.49 -4.06 -16.30
C ALA A 22 0.15 -5.25 -15.38
N SER A 23 -0.86 -6.06 -15.77
CA SER A 23 -1.28 -7.27 -15.06
C SER A 23 -0.49 -8.52 -15.45
N MET A 24 0.36 -8.44 -16.49
CA MET A 24 1.11 -9.59 -16.99
C MET A 24 2.34 -9.89 -16.10
N PRO A 25 2.89 -11.13 -16.17
CA PRO A 25 4.13 -11.46 -15.49
C PRO A 25 5.27 -10.52 -15.86
N THR A 26 6.18 -10.27 -14.93
CA THR A 26 7.33 -9.36 -15.14
C THR A 26 8.15 -9.75 -16.38
N SER A 27 8.27 -11.06 -16.68
CA SER A 27 8.94 -11.57 -17.88
C SER A 27 8.31 -11.05 -19.17
N ALA A 28 6.98 -11.06 -19.26
CA ALA A 28 6.24 -10.54 -20.43
C ALA A 28 6.33 -9.02 -20.50
N ARG A 29 6.22 -8.34 -19.37
CA ARG A 29 6.38 -6.88 -19.32
C ARG A 29 7.77 -6.43 -19.75
N LEU A 30 8.81 -7.15 -19.34
CA LEU A 30 10.19 -6.89 -19.75
C LEU A 30 10.37 -7.08 -21.26
N TYR A 31 9.81 -8.15 -21.84
CA TYR A 31 9.81 -8.38 -23.27
C TYR A 31 9.24 -7.19 -24.06
N HIS A 32 8.07 -6.69 -23.65
CA HIS A 32 7.45 -5.52 -24.28
C HIS A 32 8.24 -4.21 -24.07
N ALA A 33 8.85 -4.02 -22.90
CA ALA A 33 9.66 -2.84 -22.61
C ALA A 33 10.95 -2.78 -23.46
N LEU A 34 11.49 -3.94 -23.84
CA LEU A 34 12.69 -4.06 -24.64
C LEU A 34 12.39 -4.12 -26.16
N CYS A 35 11.11 -4.12 -26.54
CA CYS A 35 10.64 -4.14 -27.95
C CYS A 35 11.23 -5.25 -28.79
N GLU A 36 11.24 -6.47 -28.29
CA GLU A 36 12.04 -7.53 -28.83
C GLU A 36 11.34 -8.45 -29.85
N ASN A 37 12.16 -9.10 -30.66
CA ASN A 37 11.77 -10.15 -31.58
C ASN A 37 11.90 -11.51 -30.87
N GLY A 38 11.00 -12.45 -31.17
CA GLY A 38 11.04 -13.80 -30.64
C GLY A 38 9.84 -14.17 -29.79
N GLU A 39 9.92 -15.29 -29.07
CA GLU A 39 8.83 -15.74 -28.22
C GLU A 39 8.74 -14.93 -26.93
N CYS A 40 7.54 -14.40 -26.64
CA CYS A 40 7.27 -13.70 -25.39
C CYS A 40 7.38 -14.65 -24.18
N PRO A 41 8.28 -14.39 -23.21
CA PRO A 41 8.44 -15.23 -22.04
C PRO A 41 7.28 -15.04 -21.07
N LEU A 42 6.64 -16.12 -20.62
CA LEU A 42 5.51 -16.07 -19.69
C LEU A 42 5.90 -16.42 -18.25
N THR A 43 6.97 -17.18 -18.08
CA THR A 43 7.43 -17.64 -16.77
C THR A 43 8.73 -16.94 -16.36
N LEU A 44 9.01 -16.92 -15.05
CA LEU A 44 10.27 -16.39 -14.52
C LEU A 44 11.50 -17.09 -15.14
N ARG A 45 11.41 -18.42 -15.36
CA ARG A 45 12.48 -19.21 -15.98
C ARG A 45 12.73 -18.82 -17.43
N GLU A 46 11.66 -18.61 -18.19
CA GLU A 46 11.75 -18.13 -19.58
C GLU A 46 12.30 -16.72 -19.65
N GLY A 47 11.81 -15.82 -18.76
CA GLY A 47 12.31 -14.46 -18.66
C GLY A 47 13.79 -14.38 -18.34
N ARG A 48 14.28 -15.23 -17.42
CA ARG A 48 15.72 -15.32 -17.13
C ARG A 48 16.52 -15.76 -18.35
N ARG A 49 16.07 -16.78 -19.06
CA ARG A 49 16.72 -17.26 -20.31
C ARG A 49 16.72 -16.17 -21.38
N PHE A 50 15.62 -15.46 -21.53
CA PHE A 50 15.51 -14.34 -22.46
C PHE A 50 16.55 -13.26 -22.18
N VAL A 51 16.68 -12.84 -20.92
CA VAL A 51 17.67 -11.83 -20.51
C VAL A 51 19.10 -12.34 -20.67
N GLU A 52 19.37 -13.57 -20.28
CA GLU A 52 20.70 -14.18 -20.43
C GLU A 52 21.13 -14.33 -21.91
N ALA A 53 20.18 -14.64 -22.80
CA ALA A 53 20.47 -14.80 -24.23
C ALA A 53 20.72 -13.45 -24.94
N ASN A 54 19.97 -12.41 -24.60
CA ASN A 54 19.97 -11.16 -25.33
C ASN A 54 20.80 -10.05 -24.67
N TYR A 55 20.93 -10.05 -23.32
CA TYR A 55 21.46 -8.91 -22.55
C TYR A 55 22.54 -9.28 -21.53
N LYS A 56 23.09 -10.51 -21.56
CA LYS A 56 24.05 -10.99 -20.55
C LYS A 56 25.22 -10.04 -20.27
N ASN A 57 25.72 -9.37 -21.30
CA ASN A 57 26.87 -8.46 -21.20
C ASN A 57 26.47 -7.00 -20.94
N GLU A 58 25.17 -6.70 -20.95
CA GLU A 58 24.62 -5.35 -20.77
C GLU A 58 24.04 -5.13 -19.39
N ILE A 59 23.87 -6.21 -18.62
CA ILE A 59 23.35 -6.13 -17.26
C ILE A 59 24.41 -5.48 -16.39
N ARG A 60 24.11 -4.28 -15.90
CA ARG A 60 24.93 -3.59 -14.93
C ARG A 60 24.39 -3.82 -13.52
N ALA A 61 25.28 -4.03 -12.56
CA ALA A 61 24.90 -4.00 -11.16
C ALA A 61 24.34 -2.62 -10.83
N ILE A 62 23.18 -2.59 -10.17
CA ILE A 62 22.64 -1.35 -9.61
C ILE A 62 23.57 -0.99 -8.45
N THR A 63 24.23 0.16 -8.55
CA THR A 63 24.98 0.71 -7.42
C THR A 63 23.95 1.18 -6.40
N GLU A 64 23.87 0.51 -5.26
CA GLU A 64 23.03 0.97 -4.15
C GLU A 64 23.57 2.31 -3.68
N SER A 65 22.80 3.38 -3.87
CA SER A 65 23.07 4.63 -3.20
C SER A 65 22.80 4.44 -1.71
N PRO A 66 23.67 4.90 -0.82
CA PRO A 66 23.41 4.83 0.62
C PRO A 66 22.07 5.53 0.90
N TYR A 67 21.18 4.83 1.56
CA TYR A 67 19.91 5.41 1.96
C TYR A 67 20.17 6.52 3.00
N ILE A 68 19.85 7.76 2.63
CA ILE A 68 19.99 8.92 3.51
C ILE A 68 18.60 9.31 3.98
N HIS A 69 18.28 8.99 5.23
CA HIS A 69 17.02 9.43 5.85
C HIS A 69 17.17 10.86 6.42
N GLY A 70 16.05 11.53 6.64
CA GLY A 70 15.99 12.80 7.35
C GLY A 70 16.39 12.66 8.84
N GLU A 71 16.60 13.76 9.52
CA GLU A 71 16.95 13.76 10.95
C GLU A 71 15.70 13.64 11.85
N LYS A 72 14.52 14.09 11.36
CA LYS A 72 13.30 14.14 12.15
C LYS A 72 12.56 12.81 12.12
N LYS A 73 12.25 12.29 13.30
CA LYS A 73 11.52 11.06 13.47
C LYS A 73 10.01 11.28 13.31
N ALA A 74 9.38 10.50 12.44
CA ALA A 74 7.93 10.46 12.31
C ALA A 74 7.31 9.42 13.25
N LEU A 75 7.95 8.23 13.37
CA LEU A 75 7.49 7.14 14.23
C LEU A 75 8.67 6.42 14.87
N GLU A 76 8.61 6.18 16.17
CA GLU A 76 9.65 5.42 16.90
C GLU A 76 8.99 4.35 17.78
N PHE A 77 9.42 3.10 17.60
CA PHE A 77 9.13 1.98 18.48
C PHE A 77 10.38 1.68 19.28
N LYS A 78 10.25 1.58 20.61
CA LYS A 78 11.35 1.24 21.52
C LYS A 78 10.90 0.16 22.49
N ASP A 79 11.47 -1.03 22.37
CA ASP A 79 11.23 -2.21 23.21
C ASP A 79 9.74 -2.49 23.40
N VAL A 80 8.97 -2.48 22.31
CA VAL A 80 7.50 -2.58 22.36
C VAL A 80 7.06 -4.03 22.48
N TYR A 81 6.25 -4.28 23.52
CA TYR A 81 5.61 -5.56 23.76
C TYR A 81 4.10 -5.40 23.72
N PHE A 82 3.44 -6.36 23.07
CA PHE A 82 1.99 -6.41 22.97
C PHE A 82 1.47 -7.84 22.93
N ARG A 83 0.36 -8.08 23.62
CA ARG A 83 -0.48 -9.29 23.55
C ARG A 83 -1.95 -8.90 23.56
N TYR A 84 -2.78 -9.71 22.96
CA TYR A 84 -4.23 -9.44 22.90
C TYR A 84 -4.92 -9.62 24.24
N GLU A 85 -4.52 -10.66 24.96
CA GLU A 85 -5.02 -10.99 26.31
C GLU A 85 -3.86 -11.36 27.22
N ARG A 86 -4.04 -11.23 28.53
CA ARG A 86 -2.98 -11.40 29.51
C ARG A 86 -2.37 -12.82 29.47
N GLU A 87 -3.19 -13.82 29.19
CA GLU A 87 -2.79 -15.24 29.18
C GLU A 87 -2.26 -15.71 27.81
N LEU A 88 -2.40 -14.88 26.77
CA LEU A 88 -1.93 -15.21 25.42
C LEU A 88 -0.45 -14.86 25.25
N PRO A 89 0.25 -15.54 24.32
CA PRO A 89 1.63 -15.21 23.99
C PRO A 89 1.75 -13.81 23.38
N ASP A 90 2.91 -13.20 23.57
CA ASP A 90 3.23 -11.92 22.96
C ASP A 90 3.25 -12.01 21.44
N VAL A 91 2.55 -11.06 20.80
CA VAL A 91 2.56 -10.85 19.36
C VAL A 91 3.72 -9.92 18.96
N LEU A 92 3.92 -8.83 19.73
CA LEU A 92 5.11 -8.00 19.60
C LEU A 92 6.04 -8.31 20.77
N LYS A 93 7.33 -8.55 20.47
CA LYS A 93 8.33 -9.03 21.41
C LYS A 93 9.57 -8.17 21.35
N GLY A 94 9.57 -7.02 22.03
CA GLY A 94 10.68 -6.08 22.02
C GLY A 94 10.87 -5.41 20.65
N LEU A 95 9.79 -5.07 19.97
CA LEU A 95 9.85 -4.47 18.64
C LEU A 95 10.48 -3.08 18.70
N CYS A 96 11.56 -2.90 17.91
CA CYS A 96 12.31 -1.65 17.80
C CYS A 96 12.49 -1.28 16.33
N PHE A 97 12.07 -0.09 15.95
CA PHE A 97 12.39 0.54 14.66
C PHE A 97 12.09 2.03 14.71
N THR A 98 12.61 2.78 13.75
CA THR A 98 12.36 4.22 13.58
C THR A 98 12.01 4.49 12.12
N VAL A 99 11.00 5.32 11.89
CA VAL A 99 10.62 5.87 10.59
C VAL A 99 10.85 7.37 10.63
N TYR A 100 11.45 7.91 9.59
CA TYR A 100 11.78 9.34 9.50
C TYR A 100 10.76 10.09 8.64
N GLU A 101 10.72 11.42 8.75
CA GLU A 101 9.89 12.27 7.88
C GLU A 101 10.33 12.13 6.43
N ASN A 102 9.38 12.12 5.50
CA ASN A 102 9.56 11.94 4.06
C ASN A 102 10.16 10.57 3.66
N GLU A 103 9.91 9.56 4.47
CA GLU A 103 10.34 8.19 4.24
C GLU A 103 9.15 7.28 3.89
N ILE A 104 9.34 6.39 2.93
CA ILE A 104 8.46 5.24 2.71
C ILE A 104 9.10 4.04 3.42
N PHE A 105 8.47 3.59 4.51
CA PHE A 105 8.95 2.48 5.31
C PHE A 105 8.04 1.26 5.17
N CYS A 106 8.59 0.13 4.74
CA CYS A 106 7.84 -1.09 4.53
C CYS A 106 8.10 -2.13 5.63
N ILE A 107 7.04 -2.59 6.28
CA ILE A 107 7.08 -3.71 7.24
C ILE A 107 6.77 -4.99 6.49
N LEU A 108 7.77 -5.84 6.29
CA LEU A 108 7.65 -7.12 5.59
C LEU A 108 7.64 -8.29 6.58
N GLY A 109 6.86 -9.32 6.26
CA GLY A 109 6.80 -10.54 7.08
C GLY A 109 5.65 -11.45 6.67
N GLY A 110 5.70 -12.71 7.08
CA GLY A 110 4.65 -13.69 6.84
C GLY A 110 3.32 -13.35 7.53
N ASN A 111 2.28 -14.10 7.21
CA ASN A 111 0.99 -13.95 7.91
C ASN A 111 1.16 -14.31 9.39
N GLY A 112 0.52 -13.53 10.27
CA GLY A 112 0.63 -13.70 11.71
C GLY A 112 1.93 -13.15 12.35
N SER A 113 2.83 -12.51 11.58
CA SER A 113 4.07 -11.92 12.14
C SER A 113 3.88 -10.64 12.97
N GLY A 114 2.64 -10.13 13.08
CA GLY A 114 2.34 -8.95 13.89
C GLY A 114 2.32 -7.61 13.16
N LYS A 115 2.37 -7.56 11.82
CA LYS A 115 2.35 -6.31 11.02
C LYS A 115 1.13 -5.45 11.33
N THR A 116 -0.07 -5.99 11.15
CA THR A 116 -1.35 -5.32 11.49
C THR A 116 -1.39 -4.89 12.96
N THR A 117 -0.84 -5.73 13.85
CA THR A 117 -0.77 -5.42 15.28
C THR A 117 0.15 -4.23 15.55
N ALA A 118 1.32 -4.16 14.90
CA ALA A 118 2.24 -3.04 15.02
C ALA A 118 1.59 -1.74 14.52
N LEU A 119 0.91 -1.76 13.36
CA LEU A 119 0.17 -0.61 12.83
C LEU A 119 -0.97 -0.18 13.77
N SER A 120 -1.71 -1.14 14.33
CA SER A 120 -2.77 -0.87 15.32
C SER A 120 -2.22 -0.26 16.62
N CYS A 121 -1.03 -0.66 17.05
CA CYS A 121 -0.35 -0.03 18.19
C CYS A 121 0.15 1.37 17.84
N ALA A 122 0.70 1.58 16.63
CA ALA A 122 1.15 2.89 16.16
C ALA A 122 0.01 3.90 16.05
N SER A 123 -1.16 3.45 15.57
CA SER A 123 -2.37 4.29 15.46
C SER A 123 -3.05 4.55 16.81
N GLY A 124 -2.62 3.90 17.89
CA GLY A 124 -3.25 4.06 19.21
C GLY A 124 -4.56 3.27 19.40
N THR A 125 -5.01 2.48 18.41
CA THR A 125 -6.20 1.62 18.52
C THR A 125 -5.96 0.44 19.46
N ARG A 126 -4.69 0.04 19.66
CA ARG A 126 -4.26 -0.98 20.61
C ARG A 126 -3.23 -0.40 21.58
N ARG A 127 -3.36 -0.73 22.87
CA ARG A 127 -2.43 -0.27 23.93
C ARG A 127 -1.35 -1.31 24.18
N ILE A 128 -0.10 -0.89 24.08
CA ILE A 128 1.05 -1.71 24.48
C ILE A 128 1.11 -1.84 26.01
N TYR A 129 1.61 -2.96 26.52
CA TYR A 129 1.80 -3.15 27.95
C TYR A 129 3.22 -2.83 28.43
N SER A 130 4.21 -2.85 27.51
CA SER A 130 5.62 -2.49 27.81
C SER A 130 6.27 -1.82 26.61
N GLY A 131 7.29 -1.01 26.87
CA GLY A 131 8.01 -0.22 25.88
C GLY A 131 7.40 1.16 25.63
N GLN A 132 7.75 1.76 24.50
CA GLN A 132 7.35 3.11 24.16
C GLN A 132 7.11 3.26 22.66
N ILE A 133 6.05 3.97 22.28
CA ILE A 133 5.80 4.44 20.91
C ILE A 133 5.76 5.97 20.96
N LYS A 134 6.48 6.59 20.03
CA LYS A 134 6.41 8.04 19.79
C LYS A 134 6.00 8.31 18.36
N VAL A 135 5.19 9.35 18.19
CA VAL A 135 4.79 9.91 16.91
C VAL A 135 5.24 11.37 16.91
N PHE A 136 6.08 11.79 15.96
CA PHE A 136 6.71 13.11 15.91
C PHE A 136 7.30 13.53 17.27
N ASP A 137 8.18 12.68 17.81
CA ASP A 137 8.88 12.84 19.10
C ASP A 137 7.99 12.88 20.36
N LYS A 138 6.67 12.96 20.22
CA LYS A 138 5.72 12.94 21.33
C LYS A 138 5.27 11.51 21.62
N LYS A 139 5.25 11.12 22.90
CA LYS A 139 4.77 9.78 23.30
C LYS A 139 3.30 9.61 22.92
N LEU A 140 2.95 8.45 22.36
CA LEU A 140 1.59 8.16 21.91
C LEU A 140 0.54 8.38 23.01
N LYS A 141 0.84 8.03 24.25
CA LYS A 141 -0.02 8.22 25.43
C LYS A 141 -0.27 9.70 25.81
N GLU A 142 0.53 10.62 25.30
CA GLU A 142 0.41 12.07 25.56
C GLU A 142 -0.51 12.77 24.57
N TYR A 143 -0.92 12.07 23.50
CA TYR A 143 -1.98 12.54 22.62
C TYR A 143 -3.34 12.34 23.31
N THR A 144 -4.13 13.38 23.38
CA THR A 144 -5.44 13.38 24.03
C THR A 144 -6.56 13.66 23.04
N GLY A 145 -7.71 13.02 23.24
CA GLY A 145 -8.85 13.17 22.34
C GLY A 145 -8.50 12.82 20.89
N GLN A 146 -8.87 13.68 19.96
CA GLN A 146 -8.61 13.48 18.53
C GLN A 146 -7.29 14.08 18.03
N THR A 147 -6.43 14.60 18.93
CA THR A 147 -5.21 15.33 18.52
C THR A 147 -4.22 14.47 17.73
N LEU A 148 -4.21 13.14 17.92
CA LEU A 148 -3.42 12.22 17.12
C LEU A 148 -3.90 12.16 15.67
N TYR A 149 -5.21 12.25 15.44
CA TYR A 149 -5.81 12.06 14.12
C TYR A 149 -6.07 13.38 13.38
N GLN A 150 -5.91 14.52 14.05
CA GLN A 150 -6.04 15.83 13.44
C GLN A 150 -4.74 16.22 12.70
N ASN A 151 -4.68 15.96 11.40
CA ASN A 151 -3.55 16.27 10.52
C ASN A 151 -2.20 15.64 10.97
N CYS A 152 -2.22 14.65 11.86
CA CYS A 152 -1.00 14.04 12.37
C CYS A 152 -0.80 12.62 11.81
N LEU A 153 -1.68 11.70 12.19
CA LEU A 153 -1.58 10.29 11.80
C LEU A 153 -2.94 9.77 11.34
N THR A 154 -2.96 8.97 10.28
CA THR A 154 -4.17 8.23 9.86
C THR A 154 -3.79 6.83 9.44
N LEU A 155 -4.67 5.87 9.69
CA LEU A 155 -4.51 4.46 9.31
C LEU A 155 -5.54 4.09 8.24
N LEU A 156 -5.07 3.59 7.11
CA LEU A 156 -5.87 2.82 6.15
C LEU A 156 -5.84 1.35 6.59
N PRO A 157 -6.93 0.81 7.15
CA PRO A 157 -6.94 -0.57 7.65
C PRO A 157 -7.03 -1.59 6.52
N GLN A 158 -6.67 -2.84 6.80
CA GLN A 158 -6.81 -3.96 5.86
C GLN A 158 -8.29 -4.21 5.48
N ASP A 159 -9.20 -4.12 6.46
CA ASP A 159 -10.64 -4.16 6.23
C ASP A 159 -11.17 -2.72 6.09
N VAL A 160 -11.25 -2.28 4.83
CA VAL A 160 -11.71 -0.91 4.51
C VAL A 160 -13.19 -0.70 4.75
N GLN A 161 -14.00 -1.77 4.88
CA GLN A 161 -15.41 -1.62 5.20
C GLN A 161 -15.63 -1.00 6.58
N SER A 162 -14.67 -1.21 7.48
CA SER A 162 -14.72 -0.65 8.84
C SER A 162 -14.65 0.88 8.90
N VAL A 163 -14.28 1.55 7.81
CA VAL A 163 -14.23 3.02 7.76
C VAL A 163 -15.46 3.66 7.13
N PHE A 164 -16.41 2.87 6.61
CA PHE A 164 -17.63 3.37 5.99
C PHE A 164 -18.76 3.50 7.01
N LEU A 165 -19.33 4.70 7.11
CA LEU A 165 -20.34 5.07 8.11
C LEU A 165 -21.62 5.63 7.45
N CYS A 166 -21.59 6.01 6.17
CA CYS A 166 -22.67 6.66 5.45
C CYS A 166 -23.31 5.73 4.40
N ASN A 167 -24.45 6.16 3.86
CA ASN A 167 -25.20 5.37 2.90
C ASN A 167 -24.70 5.53 1.46
N THR A 168 -23.99 6.61 1.15
CA THR A 168 -23.43 6.85 -0.19
C THR A 168 -21.96 7.26 -0.11
N VAL A 169 -21.21 6.98 -1.18
CA VAL A 169 -19.82 7.43 -1.33
C VAL A 169 -19.72 8.95 -1.21
N ARG A 170 -20.69 9.68 -1.77
CA ARG A 170 -20.77 11.14 -1.68
C ARG A 170 -20.81 11.61 -0.22
N GLU A 171 -21.68 11.01 0.59
CA GLU A 171 -21.80 11.32 2.01
C GLU A 171 -20.52 10.99 2.78
N GLU A 172 -19.87 9.86 2.46
CA GLU A 172 -18.58 9.46 3.05
C GLU A 172 -17.47 10.49 2.79
N LEU A 173 -17.40 10.99 1.56
CA LEU A 173 -16.39 11.98 1.17
C LEU A 173 -16.69 13.37 1.75
N VAL A 174 -17.96 13.75 1.84
CA VAL A 174 -18.40 15.00 2.50
C VAL A 174 -18.09 14.96 3.99
N ASP A 175 -18.42 13.86 4.68
CA ASP A 175 -18.10 13.67 6.11
C ASP A 175 -16.59 13.77 6.37
N ALA A 176 -15.78 13.16 5.51
CA ALA A 176 -14.33 13.25 5.57
C ALA A 176 -13.78 14.62 5.14
N LYS A 177 -14.62 15.53 4.65
CA LYS A 177 -14.22 16.84 4.08
C LYS A 177 -13.24 16.69 2.90
N ALA A 178 -13.41 15.63 2.11
CA ALA A 178 -12.58 15.37 0.96
C ALA A 178 -12.89 16.37 -0.16
N ASP A 179 -11.86 16.95 -0.74
CA ASP A 179 -11.96 17.67 -2.01
C ASP A 179 -11.85 16.65 -3.15
N VAL A 180 -13.00 16.22 -3.66
CA VAL A 180 -13.09 15.19 -4.71
C VAL A 180 -12.36 15.64 -5.99
N ALA A 181 -12.35 16.93 -6.28
CA ALA A 181 -11.67 17.46 -7.47
C ALA A 181 -10.13 17.45 -7.35
N ALA A 182 -9.63 17.44 -6.11
CA ALA A 182 -8.19 17.39 -5.83
C ALA A 182 -7.65 15.96 -5.68
N LEU A 183 -8.50 14.93 -5.77
CA LEU A 183 -8.03 13.54 -5.72
C LEU A 183 -7.23 13.19 -6.98
N PRO A 184 -6.16 12.40 -6.87
CA PRO A 184 -5.35 11.96 -8.02
C PRO A 184 -6.04 10.86 -8.87
N PHE A 185 -7.29 10.52 -8.57
CA PHE A 185 -8.09 9.52 -9.27
C PHE A 185 -9.58 9.87 -9.26
N ASP A 186 -10.31 9.39 -10.27
CA ASP A 186 -11.72 9.71 -10.45
C ASP A 186 -12.65 8.74 -9.69
N LEU A 187 -13.50 9.30 -8.85
CA LEU A 187 -14.56 8.61 -8.12
C LEU A 187 -15.97 9.06 -8.55
N SER A 188 -16.11 9.93 -9.56
CA SER A 188 -17.37 10.56 -9.94
C SER A 188 -18.49 9.55 -10.25
N HIS A 189 -18.12 8.44 -10.86
CA HIS A 189 -19.06 7.36 -11.24
C HIS A 189 -19.52 6.50 -10.06
N LEU A 190 -18.95 6.68 -8.87
CA LEU A 190 -19.26 5.92 -7.65
C LEU A 190 -20.08 6.73 -6.63
N LEU A 191 -20.16 8.06 -6.78
CA LEU A 191 -20.62 8.97 -5.73
C LEU A 191 -22.01 8.64 -5.17
N ASP A 192 -22.94 8.19 -6.01
CA ASP A 192 -24.32 7.92 -5.61
C ASP A 192 -24.58 6.45 -5.25
N ARG A 193 -23.51 5.62 -5.22
CA ARG A 193 -23.59 4.22 -4.84
C ARG A 193 -23.38 4.04 -3.34
N HIS A 194 -23.98 2.98 -2.79
CA HIS A 194 -23.67 2.57 -1.42
C HIS A 194 -22.26 1.96 -1.34
N PRO A 195 -21.43 2.31 -0.34
CA PRO A 195 -20.05 1.78 -0.23
C PRO A 195 -19.95 0.25 -0.25
N TYR A 196 -20.91 -0.45 0.32
CA TYR A 196 -20.93 -1.92 0.33
C TYR A 196 -21.31 -2.55 -1.00
N ASP A 197 -21.88 -1.79 -1.95
CA ASP A 197 -22.23 -2.26 -3.30
C ASP A 197 -21.07 -2.09 -4.29
N LEU A 198 -19.94 -1.56 -3.83
CA LEU A 198 -18.73 -1.37 -4.62
C LEU A 198 -17.91 -2.66 -4.68
N SER A 199 -17.16 -2.84 -5.76
CA SER A 199 -16.11 -3.86 -5.80
C SER A 199 -15.03 -3.58 -4.75
N GLY A 200 -14.33 -4.63 -4.29
CA GLY A 200 -13.28 -4.45 -3.27
C GLY A 200 -12.22 -3.40 -3.66
N GLY A 201 -11.87 -3.30 -4.94
CA GLY A 201 -10.93 -2.28 -5.40
C GLY A 201 -11.51 -0.87 -5.40
N GLU A 202 -12.79 -0.69 -5.68
CA GLU A 202 -13.47 0.61 -5.57
C GLU A 202 -13.61 1.03 -4.11
N GLN A 203 -13.96 0.09 -3.21
CA GLN A 203 -13.98 0.33 -1.76
C GLN A 203 -12.62 0.81 -1.26
N GLN A 204 -11.54 0.18 -1.72
CA GLN A 204 -10.17 0.55 -1.35
C GLN A 204 -9.85 1.99 -1.79
N LEU A 205 -10.24 2.40 -3.02
CA LEU A 205 -10.02 3.76 -3.50
C LEU A 205 -10.84 4.79 -2.72
N VAL A 206 -12.11 4.49 -2.38
CA VAL A 206 -12.94 5.38 -1.55
C VAL A 206 -12.35 5.53 -0.15
N ALA A 207 -11.88 4.43 0.46
CA ALA A 207 -11.22 4.47 1.76
C ALA A 207 -9.91 5.28 1.71
N LEU A 208 -9.11 5.14 0.63
CA LEU A 208 -7.91 5.94 0.40
C LEU A 208 -8.26 7.44 0.31
N ALA A 209 -9.30 7.80 -0.44
CA ALA A 209 -9.76 9.18 -0.56
C ALA A 209 -10.14 9.79 0.80
N LYS A 210 -10.87 9.04 1.64
CA LYS A 210 -11.21 9.46 3.02
C LYS A 210 -9.96 9.70 3.87
N VAL A 211 -9.00 8.81 3.78
CA VAL A 211 -7.75 8.89 4.55
C VAL A 211 -6.92 10.09 4.10
N LEU A 212 -6.77 10.31 2.79
CA LEU A 212 -6.05 11.45 2.23
C LEU A 212 -6.71 12.80 2.58
N ALA A 213 -8.05 12.83 2.69
CA ALA A 213 -8.79 14.02 3.09
C ALA A 213 -8.39 14.56 4.47
N THR A 214 -7.92 13.68 5.37
CA THR A 214 -7.43 14.09 6.69
C THR A 214 -6.07 14.79 6.64
N LYS A 215 -5.40 14.82 5.49
CA LYS A 215 -4.08 15.41 5.24
C LYS A 215 -3.05 15.00 6.32
N PRO A 216 -2.86 13.70 6.55
CA PRO A 216 -1.99 13.22 7.61
C PRO A 216 -0.52 13.49 7.28
N ARG A 217 0.29 13.82 8.30
CA ARG A 217 1.75 13.87 8.17
C ARG A 217 2.36 12.46 8.17
N LEU A 218 1.69 11.49 8.79
CA LEU A 218 2.06 10.08 8.82
C LEU A 218 0.88 9.22 8.38
N LEU A 219 1.00 8.58 7.23
CA LEU A 219 0.02 7.66 6.71
C LEU A 219 0.47 6.22 6.98
N LEU A 220 -0.33 5.48 7.74
CA LEU A 220 -0.17 4.06 7.96
C LEU A 220 -1.10 3.30 7.00
N MET A 221 -0.59 2.27 6.33
CA MET A 221 -1.40 1.45 5.41
C MET A 221 -1.17 -0.03 5.69
N ASP A 222 -2.25 -0.78 5.92
CA ASP A 222 -2.21 -2.22 6.16
C ASP A 222 -2.69 -2.99 4.92
N GLU A 223 -1.75 -3.64 4.22
CA GLU A 223 -1.99 -4.38 2.98
C GLU A 223 -2.81 -3.59 1.92
N PRO A 224 -2.47 -2.31 1.63
CA PRO A 224 -3.34 -1.40 0.86
C PRO A 224 -3.63 -1.85 -0.57
N THR A 225 -2.81 -2.74 -1.13
CA THR A 225 -2.95 -3.22 -2.52
C THR A 225 -3.51 -4.64 -2.62
N LYS A 226 -3.97 -5.21 -1.50
CA LYS A 226 -4.54 -6.55 -1.48
C LYS A 226 -5.83 -6.61 -2.27
N GLY A 227 -5.93 -7.58 -3.18
CA GLY A 227 -7.13 -7.76 -4.02
C GLY A 227 -7.34 -6.72 -5.11
N LEU A 228 -6.41 -5.77 -5.28
CA LEU A 228 -6.46 -4.80 -6.37
C LEU A 228 -5.92 -5.40 -7.68
N ASP A 229 -6.55 -5.00 -8.79
CA ASP A 229 -5.98 -5.17 -10.13
C ASP A 229 -4.75 -4.25 -10.33
N ALA A 230 -4.05 -4.43 -11.44
CA ALA A 230 -2.80 -3.69 -11.69
C ALA A 230 -3.03 -2.19 -11.92
N GLU A 231 -4.16 -1.80 -12.49
CA GLU A 231 -4.51 -0.40 -12.71
C GLU A 231 -4.72 0.33 -11.39
N LYS A 232 -5.53 -0.25 -10.50
CA LYS A 232 -5.75 0.32 -9.17
C LYS A 232 -4.49 0.31 -8.29
N LYS A 233 -3.62 -0.71 -8.44
CA LYS A 233 -2.31 -0.68 -7.77
C LYS A 233 -1.45 0.49 -8.21
N GLN A 234 -1.48 0.85 -9.50
CA GLN A 234 -0.74 2.00 -9.99
C GLN A 234 -1.21 3.29 -9.33
N ILE A 235 -2.53 3.48 -9.12
CA ILE A 235 -3.07 4.62 -8.39
C ILE A 235 -2.44 4.76 -6.99
N PHE A 236 -2.28 3.65 -6.25
CA PHE A 236 -1.64 3.68 -4.93
C PHE A 236 -0.14 4.01 -4.97
N ILE A 237 0.52 3.77 -6.10
CA ILE A 237 1.94 4.10 -6.29
C ILE A 237 2.10 5.59 -6.62
N ASP A 238 1.13 6.17 -7.33
CA ASP A 238 1.17 7.54 -7.84
C ASP A 238 0.69 8.58 -6.78
N VAL A 239 0.09 8.11 -5.67
CA VAL A 239 -0.35 8.92 -4.52
C VAL A 239 0.80 9.14 -3.53
#